data_ee2626090a839327a1a163e5051b6af4
#
_entry.id   ee2626090a839327a1a163e5051b6af4
#
_cell.length_a   1.000
_cell.length_b   1.000
_cell.length_c   1.000
_cell.angle_alpha   90.00
_cell.angle_beta   90.00
_cell.angle_gamma   90.00
#
_symmetry.space_group_name_H-M   'P 1'
#
loop_
_entity.id
_entity.type
_entity.pdbx_description
1 polymer ?
#
loop_
_entity_poly.entity_id
_entity_poly.type
_entity_poly.pdbx_seq_one_letter_code
_entity_poly.pdbx_strand_id
1 'polypeptide(L)'
;TPWNGLKCLDGNGLAPSAEEAGEIIKRFHDKVSLPKSDGGIHTVNEQGNDTHIAKLLGIIDPAPIREKQYRVVLDSINGAGCESGYKLLELLGCEVLQLNGEPNGEFTHTPEPKAENLEDLCDAVVRFDADVGFAQDPDADRLAVVNQYGGYIGEEFTLVLAAMRWLELHKGSAAANLSTSRMIDDIAQKQGCQVFRSAVGEANVASVMQ
;
A
#
# COMPACT_ATOMS: atom_id res chain seq x y z
N THR A 1 4.28 -13.03 -17.13
CA THR A 1 4.83 -13.06 -15.78
C THR A 1 4.07 -14.09 -14.93
N PRO A 2 4.71 -14.77 -13.97
CA PRO A 2 4.00 -15.64 -13.02
C PRO A 2 3.08 -14.85 -12.06
N TRP A 3 3.23 -13.54 -12.00
CA TRP A 3 2.51 -12.62 -11.14
C TRP A 3 1.40 -11.95 -11.93
N ASN A 4 0.18 -12.44 -11.80
CA ASN A 4 -0.98 -11.85 -12.46
C ASN A 4 -2.25 -12.11 -11.64
N GLY A 5 -3.01 -11.06 -11.40
CA GLY A 5 -4.28 -11.11 -10.69
C GLY A 5 -5.22 -10.00 -11.15
N LEU A 6 -6.50 -10.25 -11.02
CA LEU A 6 -7.55 -9.27 -11.24
C LEU A 6 -8.30 -9.06 -9.92
N LYS A 7 -8.27 -7.85 -9.39
CA LYS A 7 -9.09 -7.45 -8.24
C LYS A 7 -10.39 -6.85 -8.78
N CYS A 8 -11.52 -7.47 -8.45
CA CYS A 8 -12.85 -6.93 -8.75
C CYS A 8 -13.31 -6.05 -7.59
N LEU A 9 -13.86 -4.89 -7.91
CA LEU A 9 -14.44 -3.98 -6.93
C LEU A 9 -15.91 -3.74 -7.28
N ASP A 10 -16.75 -3.50 -6.28
CA ASP A 10 -18.14 -3.09 -6.47
C ASP A 10 -18.25 -1.62 -6.92
N GLY A 11 -19.48 -1.13 -7.09
CA GLY A 11 -19.73 0.26 -7.50
C GLY A 11 -19.31 1.32 -6.48
N ASN A 12 -18.98 0.94 -5.26
CA ASN A 12 -18.48 1.80 -4.19
C ASN A 12 -16.95 1.74 -4.05
N GLY A 13 -16.28 0.91 -4.87
CA GLY A 13 -14.85 0.70 -4.80
C GLY A 13 -14.41 -0.26 -3.68
N LEU A 14 -15.32 -1.08 -3.16
CA LEU A 14 -15.05 -2.09 -2.13
C LEU A 14 -14.88 -3.47 -2.75
N ALA A 15 -14.12 -4.33 -2.05
CA ALA A 15 -14.06 -5.73 -2.42
C ALA A 15 -15.47 -6.36 -2.31
N PRO A 16 -15.90 -7.17 -3.32
CA PRO A 16 -17.21 -7.79 -3.29
C PRO A 16 -17.35 -8.75 -2.10
N SER A 17 -18.59 -8.95 -1.67
CA SER A 17 -18.90 -9.95 -0.65
C SER A 17 -18.42 -11.35 -1.06
N ALA A 18 -18.28 -12.26 -0.10
CA ALA A 18 -17.87 -13.64 -0.39
C ALA A 18 -18.82 -14.35 -1.38
N GLU A 19 -20.12 -14.03 -1.33
CA GLU A 19 -21.14 -14.59 -2.24
C GLU A 19 -20.94 -14.06 -3.66
N GLU A 20 -20.82 -12.76 -3.85
CA GLU A 20 -20.57 -12.14 -5.17
C GLU A 20 -19.23 -12.58 -5.76
N ALA A 21 -18.17 -12.63 -4.95
CA ALA A 21 -16.87 -13.13 -5.37
C ALA A 21 -16.97 -14.60 -5.82
N GLY A 22 -17.73 -15.43 -5.10
CA GLY A 22 -18.00 -16.81 -5.45
C GLY A 22 -18.70 -16.96 -6.81
N GLU A 23 -19.65 -16.09 -7.12
CA GLU A 23 -20.30 -16.07 -8.43
C GLU A 23 -19.35 -15.67 -9.56
N ILE A 24 -18.50 -14.66 -9.34
CA ILE A 24 -17.49 -14.23 -10.32
C ILE A 24 -16.52 -15.37 -10.61
N ILE A 25 -15.99 -16.01 -9.57
CA ILE A 25 -15.08 -17.16 -9.68
C ILE A 25 -15.74 -18.32 -10.43
N LYS A 26 -17.00 -18.62 -10.09
CA LYS A 26 -17.77 -19.68 -10.77
C LYS A 26 -17.90 -19.39 -12.28
N ARG A 27 -18.30 -18.17 -12.65
CA ARG A 27 -18.43 -17.77 -14.07
C ARG A 27 -17.11 -17.87 -14.82
N PHE A 28 -16.01 -17.54 -14.16
CA PHE A 28 -14.66 -17.68 -14.72
C PHE A 28 -14.31 -19.14 -14.98
N HIS A 29 -14.58 -20.05 -14.03
CA HIS A 29 -14.34 -21.49 -14.19
C HIS A 29 -15.27 -22.13 -15.22
N ASP A 30 -16.52 -21.72 -15.26
CA ASP A 30 -17.52 -22.20 -16.22
C ASP A 30 -17.28 -21.65 -17.63
N LYS A 31 -16.25 -20.78 -17.82
CA LYS A 31 -15.92 -20.15 -19.11
C LYS A 31 -17.14 -19.50 -19.78
N VAL A 32 -17.98 -18.84 -18.98
CA VAL A 32 -19.17 -18.17 -19.49
C VAL A 32 -18.77 -17.12 -20.51
N SER A 33 -19.16 -17.30 -21.77
CA SER A 33 -18.92 -16.31 -22.80
C SER A 33 -19.78 -15.09 -22.58
N LEU A 34 -19.15 -13.92 -22.52
CA LEU A 34 -19.89 -12.66 -22.56
C LEU A 34 -20.44 -12.43 -23.98
N PRO A 35 -21.64 -11.82 -24.11
CA PRO A 35 -22.13 -11.43 -25.42
C PRO A 35 -21.10 -10.50 -26.10
N LYS A 36 -20.85 -10.73 -27.39
CA LYS A 36 -20.03 -9.83 -28.18
C LYS A 36 -20.70 -8.46 -28.19
N SER A 37 -20.00 -7.43 -27.71
CA SER A 37 -20.44 -6.05 -27.89
C SER A 37 -19.84 -5.49 -29.17
N ASP A 38 -20.56 -4.61 -29.82
CA ASP A 38 -20.11 -3.93 -31.06
C ASP A 38 -19.03 -2.86 -30.82
N GLY A 39 -18.22 -3.08 -29.82
CA GLY A 39 -17.16 -2.19 -29.39
C GLY A 39 -17.58 -1.32 -28.21
N GLY A 40 -16.60 -0.97 -27.41
CA GLY A 40 -16.75 -0.05 -26.28
C GLY A 40 -16.00 1.26 -26.52
N ILE A 41 -16.33 2.28 -25.76
CA ILE A 41 -15.51 3.50 -25.71
C ILE A 41 -14.31 3.19 -24.83
N HIS A 42 -13.11 3.35 -25.37
CA HIS A 42 -11.87 3.31 -24.60
C HIS A 42 -11.56 4.72 -24.12
N THR A 43 -11.55 4.93 -22.82
CA THR A 43 -11.14 6.21 -22.20
C THR A 43 -9.90 5.95 -21.34
N VAL A 44 -8.90 6.82 -21.48
CA VAL A 44 -7.72 6.84 -20.63
C VAL A 44 -7.93 7.93 -19.58
N ASN A 45 -7.85 7.58 -18.31
CA ASN A 45 -7.86 8.53 -17.21
C ASN A 45 -6.45 8.73 -16.69
N GLU A 46 -5.79 9.79 -17.13
CA GLU A 46 -4.44 10.17 -16.71
C GLU A 46 -4.40 10.87 -15.34
N GLN A 47 -5.56 11.19 -14.76
CA GLN A 47 -5.65 11.95 -13.50
C GLN A 47 -5.80 11.05 -12.26
N GLY A 48 -5.73 9.73 -12.42
CA GLY A 48 -5.95 8.78 -11.31
C GLY A 48 -4.98 9.03 -10.14
N ASN A 49 -3.69 9.11 -10.43
CA ASN A 49 -2.65 9.37 -9.42
C ASN A 49 -2.85 10.72 -8.73
N ASP A 50 -3.14 11.77 -9.47
CA ASP A 50 -3.34 13.12 -8.93
C ASP A 50 -4.55 13.20 -8.01
N THR A 51 -5.64 12.56 -8.42
CA THR A 51 -6.86 12.48 -7.61
C THR A 51 -6.62 11.73 -6.30
N HIS A 52 -5.88 10.62 -6.37
CA HIS A 52 -5.52 9.83 -5.19
C HIS A 52 -4.63 10.63 -4.23
N ILE A 53 -3.54 11.22 -4.74
CA ILE A 53 -2.61 12.03 -3.95
C ILE A 53 -3.31 13.22 -3.31
N ALA A 54 -4.19 13.92 -4.05
CA ALA A 54 -4.95 15.03 -3.50
C ALA A 54 -5.84 14.60 -2.32
N LYS A 55 -6.48 13.44 -2.40
CA LYS A 55 -7.24 12.86 -1.29
C LYS A 55 -6.37 12.53 -0.08
N LEU A 56 -5.19 11.91 -0.29
CA LEU A 56 -4.23 11.61 0.78
C LEU A 56 -3.77 12.89 1.49
N LEU A 57 -3.37 13.92 0.74
CA LEU A 57 -2.94 15.20 1.30
C LEU A 57 -4.09 15.94 2.02
N GLY A 58 -5.34 15.60 1.73
CA GLY A 58 -6.52 16.15 2.41
C GLY A 58 -6.81 15.52 3.78
N ILE A 59 -6.25 14.34 4.07
CA ILE A 59 -6.47 13.64 5.36
C ILE A 59 -5.28 13.70 6.31
N ILE A 60 -4.13 14.22 5.85
CA ILE A 60 -2.94 14.42 6.68
C ILE A 60 -2.56 15.90 6.71
N ASP A 61 -1.84 16.33 7.76
CA ASP A 61 -1.15 17.61 7.76
C ASP A 61 0.26 17.42 7.18
N PRO A 62 0.54 17.92 5.96
CA PRO A 62 1.85 17.76 5.33
C PRO A 62 2.92 18.74 5.89
N ALA A 63 2.54 19.79 6.62
CA ALA A 63 3.46 20.84 7.04
C ALA A 63 4.63 20.32 7.90
N PRO A 64 4.41 19.48 8.93
CA PRO A 64 5.51 18.97 9.73
C PRO A 64 6.50 18.09 8.94
N ILE A 65 6.03 17.41 7.90
CA ILE A 65 6.87 16.59 7.02
C ILE A 65 7.72 17.50 6.13
N ARG A 66 7.09 18.50 5.51
CA ARG A 66 7.78 19.49 4.64
C ARG A 66 8.87 20.28 5.36
N GLU A 67 8.64 20.65 6.61
CA GLU A 67 9.62 21.37 7.41
C GLU A 67 10.90 20.57 7.68
N LYS A 68 10.78 19.23 7.70
CA LYS A 68 11.91 18.33 7.96
C LYS A 68 12.79 18.09 6.73
N GLN A 69 12.23 18.22 5.53
CA GLN A 69 12.95 17.96 4.27
C GLN A 69 13.66 16.60 4.27
N TYR A 70 12.92 15.55 4.63
CA TYR A 70 13.48 14.20 4.75
C TYR A 70 14.13 13.73 3.45
N ARG A 71 15.25 13.03 3.60
CA ARG A 71 15.90 12.29 2.52
C ARG A 71 15.37 10.87 2.52
N VAL A 72 14.81 10.44 1.40
CA VAL A 72 14.08 9.18 1.28
C VAL A 72 14.62 8.37 0.12
N VAL A 73 14.85 7.08 0.34
CA VAL A 73 15.03 6.12 -0.77
C VAL A 73 13.72 5.39 -0.97
N LEU A 74 13.19 5.40 -2.20
CA LEU A 74 11.98 4.70 -2.58
C LEU A 74 12.31 3.61 -3.60
N ASP A 75 12.09 2.35 -3.23
CA ASP A 75 12.11 1.24 -4.19
C ASP A 75 10.69 0.96 -4.66
N SER A 76 10.42 1.22 -5.93
CA SER A 76 9.12 1.03 -6.56
C SER A 76 8.99 -0.27 -7.35
N ILE A 77 10.01 -1.15 -7.32
CA ILE A 77 10.07 -2.47 -7.97
C ILE A 77 9.64 -2.47 -9.46
N ASN A 78 9.74 -1.35 -10.16
CA ASN A 78 9.19 -1.15 -11.50
C ASN A 78 7.68 -1.48 -11.62
N GLY A 79 6.96 -1.31 -10.52
CA GLY A 79 5.54 -1.61 -10.37
C GLY A 79 4.62 -0.40 -10.60
N ALA A 80 3.35 -0.56 -10.25
CA ALA A 80 2.32 0.46 -10.45
C ALA A 80 2.51 1.72 -9.60
N GLY A 81 3.24 1.61 -8.48
CA GLY A 81 3.48 2.71 -7.54
C GLY A 81 4.57 3.70 -7.94
N CYS A 82 5.32 3.47 -9.03
CA CYS A 82 6.48 4.27 -9.42
C CYS A 82 6.21 5.77 -9.46
N GLU A 83 5.18 6.18 -10.17
CA GLU A 83 4.86 7.60 -10.34
C GLU A 83 4.19 8.18 -9.09
N SER A 84 3.18 7.49 -8.55
CA SER A 84 2.38 8.00 -7.43
C SER A 84 3.20 8.11 -6.14
N GLY A 85 4.04 7.12 -5.84
CA GLY A 85 4.91 7.12 -4.66
C GLY A 85 5.93 8.24 -4.72
N TYR A 86 6.63 8.38 -5.84
CA TYR A 86 7.61 9.44 -6.05
C TYR A 86 6.98 10.83 -5.93
N LYS A 87 5.89 11.07 -6.66
CA LYS A 87 5.16 12.35 -6.67
C LYS A 87 4.63 12.74 -5.28
N LEU A 88 4.11 11.76 -4.53
CA LEU A 88 3.66 12.02 -3.16
C LEU A 88 4.80 12.50 -2.28
N LEU A 89 5.96 11.84 -2.31
CA LEU A 89 7.13 12.23 -1.52
C LEU A 89 7.69 13.60 -1.92
N GLU A 90 7.73 13.93 -3.21
CA GLU A 90 8.09 15.27 -3.68
C GLU A 90 7.14 16.35 -3.14
N LEU A 91 5.83 16.09 -3.19
CA LEU A 91 4.82 17.02 -2.67
C LEU A 91 4.89 17.17 -1.15
N LEU A 92 5.42 16.17 -0.46
CA LEU A 92 5.74 16.22 0.97
C LEU A 92 7.08 16.91 1.27
N GLY A 93 7.78 17.41 0.25
CA GLY A 93 9.04 18.15 0.40
C GLY A 93 10.25 17.28 0.67
N CYS A 94 10.17 15.99 0.36
CA CYS A 94 11.30 15.06 0.52
C CYS A 94 12.30 15.17 -0.62
N GLU A 95 13.59 14.96 -0.32
CA GLU A 95 14.62 14.66 -1.32
C GLU A 95 14.57 13.14 -1.60
N VAL A 96 14.23 12.74 -2.82
CA VAL A 96 13.93 11.34 -3.14
C VAL A 96 14.97 10.74 -4.07
N LEU A 97 15.60 9.65 -3.64
CA LEU A 97 16.30 8.72 -4.52
C LEU A 97 15.36 7.56 -4.84
N GLN A 98 14.92 7.45 -6.08
CA GLN A 98 14.09 6.35 -6.52
C GLN A 98 14.92 5.22 -7.12
N LEU A 99 14.72 4.00 -6.64
CA LEU A 99 15.19 2.76 -7.21
C LEU A 99 14.04 2.10 -7.98
N ASN A 100 14.35 1.41 -9.07
CA ASN A 100 13.38 0.63 -9.83
C ASN A 100 12.10 1.44 -10.15
N GLY A 101 12.29 2.64 -10.70
CA GLY A 101 11.22 3.64 -10.91
C GLY A 101 10.58 3.60 -12.31
N GLU A 102 10.84 2.60 -13.14
CA GLU A 102 10.25 2.46 -14.48
C GLU A 102 9.05 1.51 -14.44
N PRO A 103 7.80 1.98 -14.64
CA PRO A 103 6.60 1.16 -14.48
C PRO A 103 6.39 0.17 -15.65
N ASN A 104 7.40 -0.63 -15.95
CA ASN A 104 7.43 -1.59 -17.05
C ASN A 104 7.08 -3.01 -16.62
N GLY A 105 6.99 -3.29 -15.30
CA GLY A 105 6.73 -4.61 -14.74
C GLY A 105 7.91 -5.58 -14.85
N GLU A 106 9.09 -5.10 -15.20
CA GLU A 106 10.33 -5.89 -15.20
C GLU A 106 10.97 -5.79 -13.82
N PHE A 107 10.55 -6.67 -12.91
CA PHE A 107 10.99 -6.67 -11.53
C PHE A 107 12.46 -7.05 -11.41
N THR A 108 13.25 -6.22 -10.76
CA THR A 108 14.71 -6.39 -10.61
C THR A 108 15.08 -7.41 -9.55
N HIS A 109 14.20 -7.64 -8.59
CA HIS A 109 14.30 -8.68 -7.55
C HIS A 109 12.95 -9.34 -7.33
N THR A 110 12.87 -10.32 -6.44
CA THR A 110 11.59 -10.93 -6.05
C THR A 110 10.64 -9.86 -5.53
N PRO A 111 9.43 -9.70 -6.11
CA PRO A 111 8.54 -8.58 -5.83
C PRO A 111 7.74 -8.78 -4.53
N GLU A 112 8.42 -9.21 -3.48
CA GLU A 112 7.91 -9.26 -2.11
C GLU A 112 8.84 -8.43 -1.23
N PRO A 113 8.34 -7.42 -0.49
CA PRO A 113 9.15 -6.54 0.33
C PRO A 113 9.60 -7.22 1.64
N LYS A 114 10.39 -8.29 1.52
CA LYS A 114 11.01 -9.03 2.62
C LYS A 114 12.50 -8.71 2.73
N ALA A 115 13.08 -8.93 3.90
CA ALA A 115 14.47 -8.59 4.19
C ALA A 115 15.46 -9.09 3.12
N GLU A 116 15.30 -10.34 2.68
CA GLU A 116 16.19 -10.96 1.68
C GLU A 116 16.11 -10.33 0.28
N ASN A 117 15.08 -9.55 0.00
CA ASN A 117 14.84 -8.89 -1.28
C ASN A 117 15.18 -7.40 -1.26
N LEU A 118 15.56 -6.85 -0.10
CA LEU A 118 15.72 -5.41 0.11
C LEU A 118 17.18 -4.98 0.36
N GLU A 119 18.17 -5.83 0.03
CA GLU A 119 19.58 -5.53 0.25
C GLU A 119 20.00 -4.23 -0.46
N ASP A 120 19.62 -4.08 -1.74
CA ASP A 120 19.94 -2.87 -2.52
C ASP A 120 19.32 -1.60 -1.92
N LEU A 121 18.09 -1.69 -1.40
CA LEU A 121 17.44 -0.58 -0.71
C LEU A 121 18.16 -0.24 0.61
N CYS A 122 18.50 -1.24 1.41
CA CYS A 122 19.23 -1.08 2.66
C CYS A 122 20.57 -0.37 2.43
N ASP A 123 21.33 -0.82 1.44
CA ASP A 123 22.59 -0.22 1.04
C ASP A 123 22.41 1.20 0.49
N ALA A 124 21.38 1.44 -0.30
CA ALA A 124 21.09 2.76 -0.86
C ALA A 124 20.73 3.78 0.23
N VAL A 125 19.97 3.38 1.24
CA VAL A 125 19.63 4.22 2.40
C VAL A 125 20.91 4.73 3.07
N VAL A 126 21.86 3.84 3.35
CA VAL A 126 23.14 4.22 3.99
C VAL A 126 23.99 5.09 3.07
N ARG A 127 24.12 4.72 1.78
CA ARG A 127 24.94 5.49 0.81
C ARG A 127 24.38 6.88 0.51
N PHE A 128 23.06 7.00 0.48
CA PHE A 128 22.39 8.28 0.24
C PHE A 128 22.29 9.12 1.51
N ASP A 129 22.69 8.59 2.68
CA ASP A 129 22.49 9.19 4.00
C ASP A 129 21.02 9.59 4.20
N ALA A 130 20.13 8.64 3.91
CA ALA A 130 18.68 8.85 3.95
C ALA A 130 18.13 8.66 5.37
N ASP A 131 17.10 9.42 5.70
CA ASP A 131 16.37 9.29 6.96
C ASP A 131 15.56 7.99 7.02
N VAL A 132 15.08 7.53 5.85
CA VAL A 132 14.24 6.34 5.73
C VAL A 132 14.28 5.77 4.31
N GLY A 133 14.12 4.45 4.21
CA GLY A 133 13.85 3.75 2.96
C GLY A 133 12.46 3.16 2.95
N PHE A 134 11.82 3.19 1.78
CA PHE A 134 10.53 2.56 1.53
C PHE A 134 10.61 1.59 0.37
N ALA A 135 10.04 0.40 0.50
CA ALA A 135 9.86 -0.54 -0.61
C ALA A 135 8.38 -0.82 -0.80
N GLN A 136 7.92 -0.65 -2.03
CA GLN A 136 6.58 -1.00 -2.47
C GLN A 136 6.57 -2.40 -3.09
N ASP A 137 5.44 -3.08 -3.04
CA ASP A 137 5.19 -4.25 -3.86
C ASP A 137 4.61 -3.87 -5.24
N PRO A 138 4.41 -4.82 -6.17
CA PRO A 138 4.04 -4.50 -7.55
C PRO A 138 2.80 -3.66 -7.76
N ASP A 139 1.77 -3.82 -6.95
CA ASP A 139 0.52 -3.05 -7.01
C ASP A 139 0.45 -1.94 -5.93
N ALA A 140 1.53 -1.77 -5.17
CA ALA A 140 1.73 -0.75 -4.15
C ALA A 140 0.68 -0.76 -3.02
N ASP A 141 0.11 -1.93 -2.71
CA ASP A 141 -0.79 -2.09 -1.58
C ASP A 141 -0.06 -2.48 -0.29
N ARG A 142 1.22 -2.83 -0.37
CA ARG A 142 2.12 -3.10 0.76
C ARG A 142 3.33 -2.16 0.73
N LEU A 143 3.79 -1.82 1.91
CA LEU A 143 4.96 -0.96 2.11
C LEU A 143 5.86 -1.55 3.20
N ALA A 144 7.12 -1.77 2.88
CA ALA A 144 8.15 -2.08 3.86
C ALA A 144 8.99 -0.84 4.19
N VAL A 145 9.53 -0.81 5.39
CA VAL A 145 10.31 0.32 5.90
C VAL A 145 11.72 -0.12 6.28
N VAL A 146 12.69 0.67 5.86
CA VAL A 146 14.11 0.55 6.22
C VAL A 146 14.50 1.80 7.00
N ASN A 147 15.12 1.63 8.17
CA ASN A 147 15.56 2.75 8.99
C ASN A 147 16.84 3.40 8.43
N GLN A 148 17.20 4.55 8.95
CA GLN A 148 18.38 5.35 8.52
C GLN A 148 19.72 4.63 8.59
N TYR A 149 19.79 3.48 9.27
CA TYR A 149 21.01 2.67 9.39
C TYR A 149 21.01 1.50 8.37
N GLY A 150 20.08 1.47 7.42
CA GLY A 150 19.93 0.37 6.47
C GLY A 150 19.28 -0.88 7.08
N GLY A 151 18.66 -0.78 8.25
CA GLY A 151 18.00 -1.90 8.91
C GLY A 151 16.53 -2.03 8.48
N TYR A 152 16.15 -3.16 7.86
CA TYR A 152 14.75 -3.50 7.66
C TYR A 152 14.05 -3.70 9.01
N ILE A 153 12.94 -2.99 9.25
CA ILE A 153 12.30 -2.97 10.56
C ILE A 153 11.22 -4.05 10.76
N GLY A 154 10.89 -4.78 9.72
CA GLY A 154 9.87 -5.84 9.75
C GLY A 154 8.53 -5.41 9.16
N GLU A 155 7.87 -6.37 8.52
CA GLU A 155 6.63 -6.17 7.75
C GLU A 155 5.49 -5.60 8.61
N GLU A 156 5.41 -6.03 9.87
CA GLU A 156 4.32 -5.67 10.77
C GLU A 156 4.38 -4.22 11.26
N PHE A 157 5.59 -3.63 11.27
CA PHE A 157 5.79 -2.27 11.80
C PHE A 157 5.15 -1.19 10.94
N THR A 158 4.98 -1.39 9.65
CA THR A 158 4.34 -0.40 8.77
C THR A 158 2.92 -0.09 9.25
N LEU A 159 2.11 -1.13 9.44
CA LEU A 159 0.75 -0.98 9.97
C LEU A 159 0.75 -0.39 11.39
N VAL A 160 1.66 -0.86 12.23
CA VAL A 160 1.76 -0.45 13.64
C VAL A 160 2.10 1.02 13.77
N LEU A 161 3.08 1.52 12.99
CA LEU A 161 3.46 2.94 12.98
C LEU A 161 2.33 3.83 12.44
N ALA A 162 1.68 3.41 11.36
CA ALA A 162 0.54 4.12 10.80
C ALA A 162 -0.64 4.18 11.79
N ALA A 163 -0.99 3.05 12.41
CA ALA A 163 -2.05 2.99 13.41
C ALA A 163 -1.73 3.80 14.66
N MET A 164 -0.48 3.76 15.14
CA MET A 164 -0.04 4.54 16.29
C MET A 164 -0.28 6.04 16.04
N ARG A 165 0.14 6.54 14.88
CA ARG A 165 -0.05 7.95 14.53
C ARG A 165 -1.52 8.29 14.32
N TRP A 166 -2.28 7.44 13.65
CA TRP A 166 -3.70 7.68 13.41
C TRP A 166 -4.52 7.73 14.70
N LEU A 167 -4.33 6.76 15.59
CA LEU A 167 -5.07 6.67 16.87
C LEU A 167 -4.65 7.76 17.87
N GLU A 168 -3.44 8.30 17.74
CA GLU A 168 -3.01 9.48 18.50
C GLU A 168 -3.81 10.74 18.12
N LEU A 169 -4.09 10.93 16.83
CA LEU A 169 -4.80 12.09 16.30
C LEU A 169 -6.33 11.91 16.30
N HIS A 170 -6.79 10.69 16.12
CA HIS A 170 -8.20 10.37 15.96
C HIS A 170 -8.59 9.27 16.94
N LYS A 171 -9.51 9.57 17.84
CA LYS A 171 -10.08 8.55 18.71
C LYS A 171 -11.06 7.68 17.93
N GLY A 172 -10.90 6.38 18.05
CA GLY A 172 -11.77 5.41 17.37
C GLY A 172 -11.35 3.99 17.62
N SER A 173 -12.02 3.04 16.99
CA SER A 173 -11.67 1.64 17.01
C SER A 173 -10.86 1.27 15.79
N ALA A 174 -10.08 0.20 15.86
CA ALA A 174 -9.36 -0.37 14.74
C ALA A 174 -9.98 -1.72 14.34
N ALA A 175 -9.93 -2.05 13.05
CA ALA A 175 -10.25 -3.38 12.54
C ALA A 175 -8.96 -4.03 12.02
N ALA A 176 -8.75 -5.30 12.35
CA ALA A 176 -7.61 -6.07 11.88
C ALA A 176 -8.01 -7.53 11.67
N ASN A 177 -7.36 -8.21 10.73
CA ASN A 177 -7.62 -9.64 10.56
C ASN A 177 -6.83 -10.49 11.57
N LEU A 178 -7.10 -11.80 11.58
CA LEU A 178 -6.46 -12.75 12.52
C LEU A 178 -4.97 -12.99 12.26
N SER A 179 -4.45 -12.64 11.07
CA SER A 179 -3.02 -12.75 10.75
C SER A 179 -2.22 -11.51 11.14
N THR A 180 -2.88 -10.41 11.48
CA THR A 180 -2.22 -9.18 11.93
C THR A 180 -1.61 -9.38 13.31
N SER A 181 -0.38 -8.91 13.49
CA SER A 181 0.34 -8.93 14.77
C SER A 181 -0.48 -8.33 15.92
N ARG A 182 -0.24 -8.82 17.13
CA ARG A 182 -0.84 -8.28 18.35
C ARG A 182 -0.30 -6.90 18.76
N MET A 183 0.73 -6.40 18.10
CA MET A 183 1.22 -5.04 18.33
C MET A 183 0.12 -3.99 18.15
N ILE A 184 -0.84 -4.23 17.24
CA ILE A 184 -1.99 -3.34 17.04
C ILE A 184 -2.87 -3.27 18.29
N ASP A 185 -3.06 -4.40 19.01
CA ASP A 185 -3.83 -4.45 20.25
C ASP A 185 -3.14 -3.64 21.36
N ASP A 186 -1.79 -3.76 21.47
CA ASP A 186 -1.01 -3.03 22.45
C ASP A 186 -1.08 -1.52 22.24
N ILE A 187 -1.03 -1.07 20.97
CA ILE A 187 -1.17 0.34 20.63
C ILE A 187 -2.58 0.83 20.91
N ALA A 188 -3.59 0.11 20.47
CA ALA A 188 -4.98 0.47 20.71
C ALA A 188 -5.27 0.57 22.23
N GLN A 189 -4.77 -0.38 23.01
CA GLN A 189 -4.90 -0.35 24.47
C GLN A 189 -4.26 0.90 25.09
N LYS A 190 -3.05 1.28 24.65
CA LYS A 190 -2.37 2.51 25.11
C LYS A 190 -3.17 3.78 24.79
N GLN A 191 -3.90 3.77 23.69
CA GLN A 191 -4.74 4.90 23.26
C GLN A 191 -6.18 4.83 23.78
N GLY A 192 -6.53 3.80 24.54
CA GLY A 192 -7.90 3.59 25.05
C GLY A 192 -8.89 3.21 23.95
N CYS A 193 -8.43 2.58 22.88
CA CYS A 193 -9.20 2.15 21.71
C CYS A 193 -9.43 0.64 21.73
N GLN A 194 -10.43 0.17 20.97
CA GLN A 194 -10.69 -1.25 20.76
C GLN A 194 -10.18 -1.73 19.42
N VAL A 195 -9.79 -3.01 19.33
CA VAL A 195 -9.48 -3.69 18.08
C VAL A 195 -10.53 -4.77 17.83
N PHE A 196 -11.19 -4.68 16.70
CA PHE A 196 -12.11 -5.71 16.21
C PHE A 196 -11.37 -6.64 15.26
N ARG A 197 -11.44 -7.95 15.51
CA ARG A 197 -10.78 -8.96 14.70
C ARG A 197 -11.74 -9.57 13.70
N SER A 198 -11.30 -9.65 12.44
CA SER A 198 -12.01 -10.33 11.35
C SER A 198 -11.30 -11.59 10.89
N ALA A 199 -11.97 -12.40 10.09
CA ALA A 199 -11.29 -13.43 9.30
C ALA A 199 -10.25 -12.81 8.35
N VAL A 200 -9.27 -13.61 7.91
CA VAL A 200 -8.24 -13.18 6.96
C VAL A 200 -8.88 -12.83 5.62
N GLY A 201 -8.49 -11.70 5.04
CA GLY A 201 -8.96 -11.17 3.76
C GLY A 201 -9.46 -9.73 3.89
N GLU A 202 -9.14 -8.92 2.89
CA GLU A 202 -9.47 -7.50 2.84
C GLU A 202 -10.98 -7.24 2.98
N ALA A 203 -11.81 -8.02 2.26
CA ALA A 203 -13.26 -7.91 2.32
C ALA A 203 -13.82 -8.11 3.74
N ASN A 204 -13.22 -9.02 4.52
CA ASN A 204 -13.65 -9.28 5.90
C ASN A 204 -13.29 -8.12 6.82
N VAL A 205 -12.13 -7.50 6.64
CA VAL A 205 -11.73 -6.30 7.41
C VAL A 205 -12.66 -5.14 7.05
N ALA A 206 -12.88 -4.89 5.76
CA ALA A 206 -13.76 -3.82 5.29
C ALA A 206 -15.20 -3.98 5.82
N SER A 207 -15.72 -5.21 5.89
CA SER A 207 -17.04 -5.49 6.46
C SER A 207 -17.14 -5.18 7.95
N VAL A 208 -16.05 -5.35 8.70
CA VAL A 208 -16.00 -5.02 10.15
C VAL A 208 -15.88 -3.49 10.37
N MET A 209 -15.35 -2.77 9.38
CA MET A 209 -15.20 -1.31 9.46
C MET A 209 -16.50 -0.55 9.16
N GLN A 210 -17.48 -1.18 8.56
CA GLN A 210 -18.83 -0.63 8.28
C GLN A 210 -19.76 -0.77 9.49
#